data_7016c1ddcc4a174d8f71e445382a11a6
#
_entry.id   7016c1ddcc4a174d8f71e445382a11a6
#
_cell.length_a   1.000
_cell.length_b   1.000
_cell.length_c   1.000
_cell.angle_alpha   90.00
_cell.angle_beta   90.00
_cell.angle_gamma   90.00
#
_symmetry.space_group_name_H-M   'P 1'
#
loop_
_entity.id
_entity.type
_entity.pdbx_description
1 polymer ?
#
loop_
_entity_poly.entity_id
_entity_poly.type
_entity_poly.pdbx_seq_one_letter_code
_entity_poly.pdbx_strand_id
1 'polypeptide(L)'
;MHGFLKQAAAERADAYAAEADGLEALRPHIRVPRVLERGVKEGQAFILLERLDLRRGGDFAELGRMVAALHRQTGARFGWARDNYIGLAPQINSWRDSWAEFFLECRLRPQAMKAGIELPWITLLDDHHPQPSLLHGDLWNGNVGFTKEGPVVFDPAVYYGDREADLAMTELFGGFPREFYEAYGALDEGYARRKHLYNLYHLLNHLNLFGGGYRAQVDACLRLLGL
;
A
#
# COMPACT_ATOMS: atom_id res chain seq x y z
N MET A 1 -29.69 4.90 0.47
CA MET A 1 -28.61 3.92 0.48
C MET A 1 -27.86 4.06 1.81
N HIS A 2 -27.67 2.99 2.55
CA HIS A 2 -26.88 3.04 3.79
C HIS A 2 -25.40 2.98 3.41
N GLY A 3 -24.62 4.02 3.73
CA GLY A 3 -23.17 4.07 3.52
C GLY A 3 -22.39 3.46 4.69
N PHE A 4 -21.09 3.33 4.52
CA PHE A 4 -20.11 3.03 5.56
C PHE A 4 -19.40 4.33 5.95
N LEU A 5 -19.59 4.77 7.20
CA LEU A 5 -19.07 6.03 7.71
C LEU A 5 -17.78 5.81 8.50
N LYS A 6 -16.70 6.52 8.10
CA LYS A 6 -15.50 6.71 8.91
C LYS A 6 -15.52 8.14 9.47
N GLN A 7 -15.18 8.28 10.75
CA GLN A 7 -15.10 9.60 11.42
C GLN A 7 -13.82 9.68 12.28
N ALA A 8 -13.28 10.88 12.36
CA ALA A 8 -12.13 11.20 13.21
C ALA A 8 -12.15 12.69 13.59
N ALA A 9 -11.21 13.15 14.41
CA ALA A 9 -11.01 14.55 14.70
C ALA A 9 -10.78 15.38 13.42
N ALA A 10 -11.17 16.65 13.41
CA ALA A 10 -11.16 17.51 12.21
C ALA A 10 -9.80 17.59 11.51
N GLU A 11 -8.70 17.47 12.27
CA GLU A 11 -7.31 17.45 11.78
C GLU A 11 -7.04 16.29 10.82
N ARG A 12 -7.89 15.25 10.82
CA ARG A 12 -7.81 14.10 9.89
C ARG A 12 -8.52 14.34 8.56
N ALA A 13 -9.08 15.53 8.32
CA ALA A 13 -9.79 15.83 7.09
C ALA A 13 -8.93 15.63 5.84
N ASP A 14 -7.62 15.95 5.92
CA ASP A 14 -6.68 15.74 4.84
C ASP A 14 -6.42 14.25 4.56
N ALA A 15 -6.41 13.40 5.58
CA ALA A 15 -6.28 11.95 5.40
C ALA A 15 -7.48 11.36 4.65
N TYR A 16 -8.71 11.78 4.97
CA TYR A 16 -9.90 11.37 4.23
C TYR A 16 -9.96 11.95 2.81
N ALA A 17 -9.40 13.14 2.60
CA ALA A 17 -9.25 13.69 1.26
C ALA A 17 -8.27 12.86 0.42
N ALA A 18 -7.15 12.43 1.03
CA ALA A 18 -6.16 11.57 0.39
C ALA A 18 -6.69 10.15 0.11
N GLU A 19 -7.48 9.58 1.04
CA GLU A 19 -8.16 8.30 0.82
C GLU A 19 -9.14 8.37 -0.35
N ALA A 20 -9.96 9.43 -0.41
CA ALA A 20 -10.89 9.64 -1.50
C ALA A 20 -10.18 9.78 -2.86
N ASP A 21 -9.08 10.53 -2.91
CA ASP A 21 -8.23 10.68 -4.08
C ASP A 21 -7.67 9.31 -4.55
N GLY A 22 -7.18 8.50 -3.61
CA GLY A 22 -6.69 7.15 -3.90
C GLY A 22 -7.78 6.22 -4.44
N LEU A 23 -8.96 6.21 -3.82
CA LEU A 23 -10.10 5.41 -4.30
C LEU A 23 -10.53 5.81 -5.71
N GLU A 24 -10.58 7.12 -6.01
CA GLU A 24 -10.93 7.60 -7.35
C GLU A 24 -9.85 7.23 -8.40
N ALA A 25 -8.57 7.26 -8.04
CA ALA A 25 -7.48 6.84 -8.92
C ALA A 25 -7.54 5.35 -9.26
N LEU A 26 -7.89 4.50 -8.28
CA LEU A 26 -7.97 3.05 -8.45
C LEU A 26 -9.25 2.61 -9.20
N ARG A 27 -10.36 3.31 -9.02
CA ARG A 27 -11.71 2.93 -9.48
C ARG A 27 -11.83 2.56 -10.96
N PRO A 28 -11.12 3.19 -11.92
CA PRO A 28 -11.16 2.78 -13.34
C PRO A 28 -10.53 1.41 -13.61
N HIS A 29 -9.72 0.88 -12.71
CA HIS A 29 -8.82 -0.25 -12.94
C HIS A 29 -9.11 -1.45 -12.05
N ILE A 30 -9.60 -1.20 -10.83
CA ILE A 30 -9.93 -2.23 -9.85
C ILE A 30 -11.17 -1.80 -9.06
N ARG A 31 -11.99 -2.76 -8.61
CA ARG A 31 -13.15 -2.43 -7.78
C ARG A 31 -12.72 -1.89 -6.43
N VAL A 32 -13.28 -0.73 -6.08
CA VAL A 32 -13.14 -0.05 -4.79
C VAL A 32 -14.51 0.49 -4.34
N PRO A 33 -14.75 0.75 -3.04
CA PRO A 33 -15.97 1.42 -2.60
C PRO A 33 -16.05 2.83 -3.18
N ARG A 34 -17.24 3.26 -3.59
CA ARG A 34 -17.46 4.63 -4.06
C ARG A 34 -17.46 5.59 -2.88
N VAL A 35 -16.82 6.74 -3.06
CA VAL A 35 -16.95 7.87 -2.13
C VAL A 35 -18.30 8.52 -2.36
N LEU A 36 -19.17 8.53 -1.34
CA LEU A 36 -20.51 9.12 -1.39
C LEU A 36 -20.48 10.57 -0.93
N GLU A 37 -19.76 10.85 0.16
CA GLU A 37 -19.62 12.18 0.75
C GLU A 37 -18.34 12.24 1.59
N ARG A 38 -17.75 13.42 1.74
CA ARG A 38 -16.68 13.69 2.68
C ARG A 38 -16.70 15.14 3.13
N GLY A 39 -16.17 15.42 4.31
CA GLY A 39 -16.13 16.79 4.83
C GLY A 39 -15.76 16.88 6.29
N VAL A 40 -16.08 18.03 6.87
CA VAL A 40 -15.99 18.28 8.32
C VAL A 40 -17.36 18.74 8.79
N LYS A 41 -17.89 18.10 9.81
CA LYS A 41 -19.16 18.44 10.45
C LYS A 41 -19.03 18.34 11.96
N GLU A 42 -19.50 19.35 12.67
CA GLU A 42 -19.48 19.39 14.15
C GLU A 42 -18.09 19.12 14.76
N GLY A 43 -17.02 19.63 14.11
CA GLY A 43 -15.64 19.43 14.58
C GLY A 43 -15.07 18.04 14.28
N GLN A 44 -15.76 17.21 13.49
CA GLN A 44 -15.29 15.89 13.06
C GLN A 44 -15.13 15.82 11.55
N ALA A 45 -13.97 15.34 11.11
CA ALA A 45 -13.77 14.93 9.73
C ALA A 45 -14.48 13.61 9.46
N PHE A 46 -15.04 13.45 8.26
CA PHE A 46 -15.70 12.21 7.86
C PHE A 46 -15.48 11.89 6.38
N ILE A 47 -15.56 10.60 6.07
CA ILE A 47 -15.76 10.08 4.72
C ILE A 47 -16.87 9.02 4.78
N LEU A 48 -17.87 9.18 3.90
CA LEU A 48 -18.96 8.25 3.71
C LEU A 48 -18.71 7.45 2.43
N LEU A 49 -18.53 6.16 2.57
CA LEU A 49 -18.25 5.24 1.49
C LEU A 49 -19.48 4.37 1.16
N GLU A 50 -19.50 3.80 -0.03
CA GLU A 50 -20.39 2.72 -0.38
C GLU A 50 -20.27 1.58 0.63
N ARG A 51 -21.40 1.13 1.16
CA ARG A 51 -21.43 -0.06 2.01
C ARG A 51 -21.36 -1.31 1.15
N LEU A 52 -20.33 -2.10 1.37
CA LEU A 52 -20.10 -3.35 0.66
C LEU A 52 -20.72 -4.53 1.43
N ASP A 53 -21.38 -5.43 0.71
CA ASP A 53 -21.85 -6.71 1.24
C ASP A 53 -20.72 -7.75 1.13
N LEU A 54 -19.84 -7.74 2.12
CA LEU A 54 -18.65 -8.59 2.15
C LEU A 54 -19.00 -10.03 2.52
N ARG A 55 -18.38 -10.98 1.81
CA ARG A 55 -18.51 -12.43 2.02
C ARG A 55 -17.22 -12.99 2.65
N ARG A 56 -17.35 -14.13 3.27
CA ARG A 56 -16.20 -14.90 3.78
C ARG A 56 -15.49 -15.57 2.59
N GLY A 57 -14.32 -15.06 2.22
CA GLY A 57 -13.52 -15.59 1.11
C GLY A 57 -14.12 -15.30 -0.28
N GLY A 58 -13.38 -15.63 -1.32
CA GLY A 58 -13.76 -15.43 -2.70
C GLY A 58 -12.66 -15.84 -3.68
N ASP A 59 -12.77 -15.40 -4.92
CA ASP A 59 -11.84 -15.76 -6.01
C ASP A 59 -10.55 -14.92 -5.95
N PHE A 60 -9.53 -15.45 -5.32
CA PHE A 60 -8.20 -14.83 -5.28
C PHE A 60 -7.48 -14.87 -6.64
N ALA A 61 -7.82 -15.81 -7.53
CA ALA A 61 -7.27 -15.79 -8.89
C ALA A 61 -7.83 -14.59 -9.68
N GLU A 62 -9.12 -14.26 -9.49
CA GLU A 62 -9.70 -13.04 -10.06
C GLU A 62 -9.02 -11.79 -9.49
N LEU A 63 -8.81 -11.73 -8.18
CA LEU A 63 -8.07 -10.64 -7.54
C LEU A 63 -6.65 -10.50 -8.12
N GLY A 64 -5.94 -11.61 -8.33
CA GLY A 64 -4.61 -11.61 -8.93
C GLY A 64 -4.60 -10.99 -10.34
N ARG A 65 -5.57 -11.35 -11.17
CA ARG A 65 -5.73 -10.75 -12.52
C ARG A 65 -6.06 -9.25 -12.45
N MET A 66 -6.92 -8.85 -11.50
CA MET A 66 -7.29 -7.43 -11.31
C MET A 66 -6.09 -6.61 -10.86
N VAL A 67 -5.31 -7.09 -9.90
CA VAL A 67 -4.08 -6.42 -9.43
C VAL A 67 -3.03 -6.36 -10.54
N ALA A 68 -2.87 -7.43 -11.33
CA ALA A 68 -2.00 -7.40 -12.50
C ALA A 68 -2.45 -6.36 -13.55
N ALA A 69 -3.75 -6.17 -13.73
CA ALA A 69 -4.29 -5.14 -14.62
C ALA A 69 -4.07 -3.73 -14.08
N LEU A 70 -4.22 -3.53 -12.77
CA LEU A 70 -3.89 -2.27 -12.09
C LEU A 70 -2.41 -1.92 -12.27
N HIS A 71 -1.50 -2.85 -12.04
CA HIS A 71 -0.06 -2.60 -12.14
C HIS A 71 0.44 -2.35 -13.58
N ARG A 72 -0.36 -2.65 -14.60
CA ARG A 72 -0.09 -2.21 -15.98
C ARG A 72 -0.41 -0.73 -16.24
N GLN A 73 -1.05 -0.05 -15.31
CA GLN A 73 -1.26 1.40 -15.38
C GLN A 73 0.04 2.08 -14.93
N THR A 74 0.76 2.67 -15.88
CA THR A 74 2.08 3.25 -15.61
C THR A 74 2.07 4.76 -15.67
N GLY A 75 2.86 5.39 -14.80
CA GLY A 75 3.17 6.82 -14.82
C GLY A 75 4.52 7.11 -15.47
N ALA A 76 4.86 8.39 -15.58
CA ALA A 76 6.15 8.83 -16.09
C ALA A 76 7.26 8.80 -15.03
N ARG A 77 6.91 8.89 -13.75
CA ARG A 77 7.83 9.02 -12.61
C ARG A 77 7.26 8.29 -11.38
N PHE A 78 8.12 8.04 -10.40
CA PHE A 78 7.72 7.49 -9.10
C PHE A 78 7.23 8.59 -8.17
N GLY A 79 6.11 8.36 -7.46
CA GLY A 79 5.51 9.33 -6.57
C GLY A 79 4.00 9.49 -6.78
N TRP A 80 3.44 10.56 -6.22
CA TRP A 80 2.03 10.93 -6.38
C TRP A 80 1.88 12.44 -6.39
N ALA A 81 0.74 12.95 -6.88
CA ALA A 81 0.48 14.37 -6.99
C ALA A 81 0.42 15.11 -5.64
N ARG A 82 0.25 14.37 -4.55
CA ARG A 82 0.24 14.88 -3.18
C ARG A 82 0.79 13.85 -2.21
N ASP A 83 1.24 14.28 -1.05
CA ASP A 83 1.46 13.40 0.07
C ASP A 83 0.14 12.80 0.56
N ASN A 84 0.17 11.58 1.06
CA ASN A 84 -1.00 10.89 1.57
C ASN A 84 -0.68 10.17 2.89
N TYR A 85 -1.38 9.08 3.19
CA TYR A 85 -1.23 8.39 4.46
C TYR A 85 -1.17 6.88 4.26
N ILE A 86 -0.36 6.21 5.09
CA ILE A 86 -0.39 4.77 5.28
C ILE A 86 -0.85 4.47 6.70
N GLY A 87 -2.11 4.05 6.84
CA GLY A 87 -2.80 4.03 8.11
C GLY A 87 -2.87 5.45 8.71
N LEU A 88 -2.25 5.65 9.88
CA LEU A 88 -2.20 6.95 10.55
C LEU A 88 -0.94 7.77 10.23
N ALA A 89 0.04 7.19 9.56
CA ALA A 89 1.32 7.84 9.28
C ALA A 89 1.29 8.63 7.98
N PRO A 90 1.80 9.87 7.94
CA PRO A 90 2.04 10.59 6.70
C PRO A 90 3.00 9.82 5.78
N GLN A 91 2.71 9.83 4.48
CA GLN A 91 3.49 9.18 3.45
C GLN A 91 3.93 10.19 2.40
N ILE A 92 5.24 10.39 2.26
CA ILE A 92 5.85 11.35 1.33
C ILE A 92 5.76 10.80 -0.09
N ASN A 93 5.32 11.63 -1.03
CA ASN A 93 5.11 11.23 -2.42
C ASN A 93 5.79 12.16 -3.44
N SER A 94 6.81 12.89 -3.01
CA SER A 94 7.60 13.75 -3.90
C SER A 94 8.13 12.98 -5.11
N TRP A 95 7.87 13.49 -6.32
CA TRP A 95 8.24 12.86 -7.57
C TRP A 95 9.76 12.62 -7.70
N ARG A 96 10.13 11.40 -8.14
CA ARG A 96 11.51 10.99 -8.46
C ARG A 96 11.56 10.26 -9.79
N ASP A 97 12.73 10.32 -10.44
CA ASP A 97 12.97 9.61 -11.69
C ASP A 97 13.57 8.21 -11.45
N SER A 98 14.17 7.98 -10.28
CA SER A 98 14.72 6.70 -9.86
C SER A 98 13.84 6.04 -8.80
N TRP A 99 13.56 4.73 -8.99
CA TRP A 99 12.86 3.93 -7.98
C TRP A 99 13.68 3.79 -6.69
N ALA A 100 14.98 3.52 -6.80
CA ALA A 100 15.86 3.41 -5.64
C ALA A 100 15.81 4.70 -4.80
N GLU A 101 15.95 5.87 -5.44
CA GLU A 101 15.87 7.16 -4.76
C GLU A 101 14.50 7.36 -4.10
N PHE A 102 13.40 7.11 -4.84
CA PHE A 102 12.05 7.27 -4.29
C PHE A 102 11.84 6.36 -3.07
N PHE A 103 12.15 5.07 -3.21
CA PHE A 103 11.87 4.12 -2.13
C PHE A 103 12.73 4.39 -0.89
N LEU A 104 14.00 4.70 -1.07
CA LEU A 104 14.88 4.99 0.06
C LEU A 104 14.49 6.30 0.76
N GLU A 105 14.27 7.38 0.01
CA GLU A 105 14.06 8.72 0.59
C GLU A 105 12.61 8.98 1.03
N CYS A 106 11.61 8.44 0.31
CA CYS A 106 10.21 8.72 0.58
C CYS A 106 9.51 7.58 1.34
N ARG A 107 10.14 6.42 1.51
CA ARG A 107 9.56 5.26 2.19
C ARG A 107 10.42 4.80 3.36
N LEU A 108 11.60 4.26 3.07
CA LEU A 108 12.36 3.51 4.06
C LEU A 108 13.02 4.40 5.13
N ARG A 109 13.79 5.40 4.72
CA ARG A 109 14.53 6.28 5.65
C ARG A 109 13.63 7.06 6.61
N PRO A 110 12.51 7.67 6.18
CA PRO A 110 11.61 8.36 7.13
C PRO A 110 11.09 7.43 8.22
N GLN A 111 10.73 6.20 7.88
CA GLN A 111 10.24 5.22 8.84
C GLN A 111 11.35 4.71 9.77
N ALA A 112 12.54 4.44 9.24
CA ALA A 112 13.68 4.01 10.04
C ALA A 112 14.13 5.10 11.03
N MET A 113 14.23 6.34 10.57
CA MET A 113 14.56 7.49 11.42
C MET A 113 13.55 7.66 12.56
N LYS A 114 12.26 7.55 12.26
CA LYS A 114 11.19 7.61 13.29
C LYS A 114 11.29 6.46 14.29
N ALA A 115 11.72 5.28 13.85
CA ALA A 115 11.93 4.10 14.69
C ALA A 115 13.27 4.14 15.46
N GLY A 116 14.11 5.16 15.28
CA GLY A 116 15.45 5.24 15.87
C GLY A 116 16.40 4.15 15.36
N ILE A 117 16.22 3.71 14.11
CA ILE A 117 17.04 2.68 13.46
C ILE A 117 17.91 3.35 12.41
N GLU A 118 19.22 3.26 12.56
CA GLU A 118 20.16 3.62 11.53
C GLU A 118 20.24 2.53 10.46
N LEU A 119 20.07 2.94 9.20
CA LEU A 119 20.22 2.05 8.05
C LEU A 119 21.55 2.37 7.36
N PRO A 120 22.35 1.35 7.02
CA PRO A 120 23.55 1.55 6.22
C PRO A 120 23.20 1.97 4.78
N TRP A 121 24.21 2.12 3.94
CA TRP A 121 24.01 2.33 2.53
C TRP A 121 23.40 1.07 1.89
N ILE A 122 22.29 1.21 1.19
CA ILE A 122 21.54 0.10 0.57
C ILE A 122 21.68 0.21 -0.94
N THR A 123 22.25 -0.82 -1.56
CA THR A 123 22.50 -0.91 -3.02
C THR A 123 21.56 -1.92 -3.72
N LEU A 124 20.65 -2.57 -2.99
CA LEU A 124 19.83 -3.66 -3.51
C LEU A 124 18.92 -3.23 -4.68
N LEU A 125 18.63 -1.94 -4.81
CA LEU A 125 17.79 -1.39 -5.86
C LEU A 125 18.57 -0.65 -6.95
N ASP A 126 19.90 -0.55 -6.89
CA ASP A 126 20.70 0.28 -7.81
C ASP A 126 20.57 -0.21 -9.28
N ASP A 127 20.55 -1.52 -9.49
CA ASP A 127 20.40 -2.14 -10.82
C ASP A 127 18.94 -2.57 -11.12
N HIS A 128 17.98 -2.15 -10.30
CA HIS A 128 16.58 -2.48 -10.48
C HIS A 128 15.78 -1.27 -11.01
N HIS A 129 15.37 -1.35 -12.27
CA HIS A 129 14.70 -0.26 -13.00
C HIS A 129 13.26 -0.63 -13.40
N PRO A 130 12.33 -0.74 -12.42
CA PRO A 130 10.95 -1.09 -12.71
C PRO A 130 10.22 0.04 -13.45
N GLN A 131 9.08 -0.30 -14.07
CA GLN A 131 8.15 0.73 -14.55
C GLN A 131 7.40 1.34 -13.36
N PRO A 132 7.16 2.67 -13.33
CA PRO A 132 6.29 3.29 -12.33
C PRO A 132 4.84 2.80 -12.48
N SER A 133 4.48 1.75 -11.77
CA SER A 133 3.12 1.16 -11.77
C SER A 133 2.22 1.84 -10.75
N LEU A 134 0.93 2.03 -11.07
CA LEU A 134 -0.06 2.48 -10.10
C LEU A 134 -0.27 1.38 -9.05
N LEU A 135 0.05 1.69 -7.78
CA LEU A 135 -0.05 0.76 -6.67
C LEU A 135 -1.27 1.06 -5.79
N HIS A 136 -1.78 0.02 -5.14
CA HIS A 136 -2.65 0.16 -3.98
C HIS A 136 -1.90 0.80 -2.80
N GLY A 137 -0.64 0.42 -2.59
CA GLY A 137 0.28 0.97 -1.60
C GLY A 137 0.14 0.39 -0.19
N ASP A 138 -0.95 -0.36 0.09
CA ASP A 138 -1.18 -1.07 1.35
C ASP A 138 -2.00 -2.36 1.11
N LEU A 139 -1.53 -3.22 0.19
CA LEU A 139 -2.27 -4.38 -0.30
C LEU A 139 -2.01 -5.62 0.57
N TRP A 140 -2.91 -5.91 1.51
CA TRP A 140 -2.85 -7.09 2.36
C TRP A 140 -4.26 -7.62 2.68
N ASN A 141 -4.37 -8.76 3.37
CA ASN A 141 -5.66 -9.40 3.67
C ASN A 141 -6.67 -8.49 4.38
N GLY A 142 -6.20 -7.50 5.16
CA GLY A 142 -7.07 -6.53 5.85
C GLY A 142 -7.71 -5.51 4.93
N ASN A 143 -7.16 -5.29 3.74
CA ASN A 143 -7.60 -4.29 2.76
C ASN A 143 -8.22 -4.92 1.51
N VAL A 144 -8.60 -6.20 1.58
CA VAL A 144 -9.25 -6.96 0.51
C VAL A 144 -10.55 -7.55 1.01
N GLY A 145 -11.57 -7.52 0.20
CA GLY A 145 -12.85 -8.17 0.45
C GLY A 145 -13.42 -8.82 -0.81
N PHE A 146 -14.46 -9.60 -0.63
CA PHE A 146 -15.17 -10.27 -1.72
C PHE A 146 -16.65 -9.98 -1.61
N THR A 147 -17.27 -9.66 -2.72
CA THR A 147 -18.71 -9.43 -2.85
C THR A 147 -19.31 -10.42 -3.86
N LYS A 148 -20.61 -10.33 -4.10
CA LYS A 148 -21.25 -11.13 -5.17
C LYS A 148 -20.78 -10.69 -6.58
N GLU A 149 -20.26 -9.46 -6.71
CA GLU A 149 -19.74 -8.91 -7.97
C GLU A 149 -18.22 -9.14 -8.15
N GLY A 150 -17.56 -9.85 -7.22
CA GLY A 150 -16.13 -10.16 -7.27
C GLY A 150 -15.30 -9.50 -6.16
N PRO A 151 -13.97 -9.54 -6.30
CA PRO A 151 -13.04 -8.94 -5.35
C PRO A 151 -13.16 -7.42 -5.29
N VAL A 152 -12.84 -6.84 -4.15
CA VAL A 152 -12.80 -5.40 -3.92
C VAL A 152 -11.64 -5.06 -3.00
N VAL A 153 -10.95 -3.94 -3.24
CA VAL A 153 -9.89 -3.42 -2.37
C VAL A 153 -10.33 -2.08 -1.77
N PHE A 154 -9.82 -1.76 -0.59
CA PHE A 154 -10.14 -0.53 0.14
C PHE A 154 -8.97 -0.06 1.00
N ASP A 155 -9.06 1.16 1.57
CA ASP A 155 -8.01 1.78 2.39
C ASP A 155 -6.66 1.92 1.66
N PRO A 156 -6.63 2.50 0.44
CA PRO A 156 -5.42 2.61 -0.34
C PRO A 156 -4.48 3.71 0.18
N ALA A 157 -3.19 3.53 -0.09
CA ALA A 157 -2.11 4.49 0.10
C ALA A 157 -1.38 4.72 -1.25
N VAL A 158 -2.11 5.15 -2.29
CA VAL A 158 -1.69 5.12 -3.69
C VAL A 158 -0.43 5.92 -3.98
N TYR A 159 0.35 5.43 -4.91
CA TYR A 159 1.45 6.12 -5.60
C TYR A 159 1.89 5.32 -6.84
N TYR A 160 2.64 5.95 -7.73
CA TYR A 160 3.36 5.22 -8.77
C TYR A 160 4.67 4.69 -8.19
N GLY A 161 4.83 3.36 -8.20
CA GLY A 161 5.96 2.65 -7.63
C GLY A 161 6.28 1.36 -8.37
N ASP A 162 7.20 0.57 -7.78
CA ASP A 162 7.44 -0.79 -8.24
C ASP A 162 6.30 -1.71 -7.80
N ARG A 163 5.70 -2.42 -8.78
CA ARG A 163 4.64 -3.40 -8.55
C ARG A 163 4.98 -4.47 -7.49
N GLU A 164 6.26 -4.76 -7.34
CA GLU A 164 6.73 -5.72 -6.34
C GLU A 164 6.50 -5.25 -4.89
N ALA A 165 6.35 -3.94 -4.66
CA ALA A 165 6.07 -3.43 -3.33
C ALA A 165 4.68 -3.86 -2.83
N ASP A 166 3.64 -3.78 -3.68
CA ASP A 166 2.31 -4.32 -3.34
C ASP A 166 2.35 -5.85 -3.15
N LEU A 167 3.06 -6.57 -4.02
CA LEU A 167 3.17 -8.02 -3.92
C LEU A 167 3.89 -8.47 -2.66
N ALA A 168 4.95 -7.79 -2.26
CA ALA A 168 5.65 -8.05 -1.01
C ALA A 168 4.72 -7.88 0.21
N MET A 169 3.86 -6.85 0.17
CA MET A 169 2.88 -6.62 1.24
C MET A 169 1.83 -7.73 1.30
N THR A 170 1.41 -8.30 0.16
CA THR A 170 0.48 -9.44 0.17
C THR A 170 1.03 -10.67 0.89
N GLU A 171 2.35 -10.83 0.99
CA GLU A 171 3.01 -11.96 1.66
C GLU A 171 3.27 -11.72 3.16
N LEU A 172 3.22 -10.46 3.62
CA LEU A 172 3.74 -10.08 4.94
C LEU A 172 2.86 -10.55 6.11
N PHE A 173 1.55 -10.37 6.01
CA PHE A 173 0.60 -10.64 7.10
C PHE A 173 -0.33 -11.81 6.75
N GLY A 174 0.20 -13.02 6.82
CA GLY A 174 -0.54 -14.25 6.58
C GLY A 174 -0.57 -14.72 5.11
N GLY A 175 -0.12 -13.90 4.19
CA GLY A 175 -0.03 -14.22 2.76
C GLY A 175 -1.37 -14.34 2.05
N PHE A 176 -1.39 -14.07 0.74
CA PHE A 176 -2.50 -14.46 -0.12
C PHE A 176 -2.32 -15.93 -0.54
N PRO A 177 -3.39 -16.63 -0.93
CA PRO A 177 -3.26 -18.01 -1.38
C PRO A 177 -2.58 -18.10 -2.74
N ARG A 178 -2.05 -19.28 -3.07
CA ARG A 178 -1.19 -19.54 -4.23
C ARG A 178 -1.85 -19.15 -5.56
N GLU A 179 -3.15 -19.37 -5.69
CA GLU A 179 -3.92 -19.02 -6.89
C GLU A 179 -3.89 -17.52 -7.23
N PHE A 180 -3.70 -16.65 -6.25
CA PHE A 180 -3.48 -15.22 -6.49
C PHE A 180 -2.22 -14.98 -7.31
N TYR A 181 -1.09 -15.54 -6.86
CA TYR A 181 0.22 -15.33 -7.49
C TYR A 181 0.30 -16.00 -8.86
N GLU A 182 -0.29 -17.20 -9.01
CA GLU A 182 -0.37 -17.90 -10.31
C GLU A 182 -1.17 -17.08 -11.33
N ALA A 183 -2.25 -16.45 -10.91
CA ALA A 183 -3.09 -15.62 -11.77
C ALA A 183 -2.50 -14.23 -12.03
N TYR A 184 -1.74 -13.68 -11.07
CA TYR A 184 -1.01 -12.42 -11.25
C TYR A 184 0.07 -12.54 -12.32
N GLY A 185 0.82 -13.63 -12.33
CA GLY A 185 1.87 -13.93 -13.30
C GLY A 185 3.29 -13.84 -12.77
N ALA A 186 4.26 -13.95 -13.67
CA ALA A 186 5.67 -14.01 -13.32
C ALA A 186 6.19 -12.71 -12.68
N LEU A 187 7.12 -12.89 -11.75
CA LEU A 187 7.88 -11.82 -11.09
C LEU A 187 9.29 -11.76 -11.65
N ASP A 188 9.92 -10.59 -11.52
CA ASP A 188 11.24 -10.36 -12.03
C ASP A 188 12.30 -11.11 -11.19
N GLU A 189 13.42 -11.47 -11.81
CA GLU A 189 14.55 -12.07 -11.12
C GLU A 189 14.99 -11.17 -9.95
N GLY A 190 15.31 -11.76 -8.80
CA GLY A 190 15.72 -11.04 -7.58
C GLY A 190 14.54 -10.58 -6.69
N TYR A 191 13.27 -10.72 -7.08
CA TYR A 191 12.13 -10.39 -6.24
C TYR A 191 12.23 -11.03 -4.84
N ALA A 192 12.60 -12.29 -4.78
CA ALA A 192 12.71 -13.01 -3.50
C ALA A 192 13.62 -12.32 -2.46
N ARG A 193 14.57 -11.50 -2.92
CA ARG A 193 15.43 -10.68 -2.06
C ARG A 193 14.84 -9.28 -1.84
N ARG A 194 14.37 -8.62 -2.90
CA ARG A 194 13.81 -7.27 -2.83
C ARG A 194 12.56 -7.19 -1.94
N LYS A 195 11.72 -8.23 -1.91
CA LYS A 195 10.52 -8.26 -1.06
C LYS A 195 10.80 -8.01 0.42
N HIS A 196 11.96 -8.43 0.92
CA HIS A 196 12.33 -8.16 2.31
C HIS A 196 12.59 -6.67 2.53
N LEU A 197 13.15 -5.96 1.55
CA LEU A 197 13.34 -4.52 1.64
C LEU A 197 11.99 -3.77 1.60
N TYR A 198 11.08 -4.18 0.74
CA TYR A 198 9.73 -3.60 0.66
C TYR A 198 8.94 -3.87 1.95
N ASN A 199 9.00 -5.09 2.47
CA ASN A 199 8.36 -5.45 3.74
C ASN A 199 8.96 -4.73 4.95
N LEU A 200 10.24 -4.40 4.92
CA LEU A 200 10.88 -3.62 5.98
C LEU A 200 10.20 -2.25 6.16
N TYR A 201 9.80 -1.58 5.09
CA TYR A 201 9.02 -0.33 5.16
C TYR A 201 7.73 -0.50 5.96
N HIS A 202 6.94 -1.52 5.65
CA HIS A 202 5.67 -1.78 6.33
C HIS A 202 5.89 -2.19 7.79
N LEU A 203 6.89 -3.00 8.08
CA LEU A 203 7.25 -3.40 9.44
C LEU A 203 7.70 -2.22 10.30
N LEU A 204 8.50 -1.30 9.74
CA LEU A 204 8.90 -0.07 10.40
C LEU A 204 7.69 0.85 10.66
N ASN A 205 6.78 0.97 9.69
CA ASN A 205 5.53 1.71 9.89
C ASN A 205 4.69 1.12 11.03
N HIS A 206 4.55 -0.20 11.09
CA HIS A 206 3.83 -0.88 12.17
C HIS A 206 4.53 -0.72 13.53
N LEU A 207 5.86 -0.81 13.56
CA LEU A 207 6.65 -0.53 14.77
C LEU A 207 6.41 0.88 15.28
N ASN A 208 6.39 1.87 14.39
CA ASN A 208 6.15 3.27 14.72
C ASN A 208 4.73 3.57 15.19
N LEU A 209 3.72 2.86 14.69
CA LEU A 209 2.32 3.08 15.01
C LEU A 209 1.84 2.26 16.21
N PHE A 210 2.30 1.02 16.34
CA PHE A 210 1.74 0.03 17.27
C PHE A 210 2.75 -0.47 18.31
N GLY A 211 4.02 -0.03 18.22
CA GLY A 211 5.04 -0.29 19.24
C GLY A 211 5.77 -1.62 19.10
N GLY A 212 6.48 -1.99 20.18
CA GLY A 212 7.54 -3.00 20.21
C GLY A 212 7.17 -4.42 19.76
N GLY A 213 5.91 -4.78 19.63
CA GLY A 213 5.47 -6.09 19.13
C GLY A 213 5.99 -6.42 17.72
N TYR A 214 6.35 -5.40 16.93
CA TYR A 214 6.89 -5.57 15.57
C TYR A 214 8.42 -5.57 15.52
N ARG A 215 9.11 -5.26 16.63
CA ARG A 215 10.57 -5.13 16.66
C ARG A 215 11.28 -6.41 16.23
N ALA A 216 10.85 -7.57 16.70
CA ALA A 216 11.46 -8.84 16.32
C ALA A 216 11.36 -9.14 14.82
N GLN A 217 10.24 -8.73 14.18
CA GLN A 217 10.04 -8.88 12.73
C GLN A 217 10.94 -7.91 11.94
N VAL A 218 11.09 -6.67 12.40
CA VAL A 218 12.03 -5.71 11.83
C VAL A 218 13.47 -6.25 11.89
N ASP A 219 13.91 -6.71 13.07
CA ASP A 219 15.25 -7.27 13.25
C ASP A 219 15.50 -8.53 12.39
N ALA A 220 14.47 -9.39 12.24
CA ALA A 220 14.55 -10.54 11.34
C ALA A 220 14.69 -10.11 9.87
N CYS A 221 13.93 -9.10 9.46
CA CYS A 221 13.97 -8.57 8.10
C CYS A 221 15.34 -7.92 7.79
N LEU A 222 15.91 -7.14 8.72
CA LEU A 222 17.26 -6.58 8.59
C LEU A 222 18.31 -7.68 8.41
N ARG A 223 18.26 -8.74 9.23
CA ARG A 223 19.19 -9.88 9.08
C ARG A 223 19.08 -10.57 7.71
N LEU A 224 17.85 -10.74 7.17
CA LEU A 224 17.66 -11.32 5.82
C LEU A 224 18.23 -10.45 4.71
N LEU A 225 18.29 -9.14 4.94
CA LEU A 225 18.89 -8.18 4.02
C LEU A 225 20.42 -8.06 4.20
N GLY A 226 20.98 -8.56 5.30
CA GLY A 226 22.38 -8.38 5.66
C GLY A 226 22.69 -6.97 6.20
N LEU A 227 21.69 -6.33 6.82
CA LEU A 227 21.75 -4.99 7.39
C LEU A 227 21.82 -5.02 8.91
#